data_af3f7566ef6fe918d26a295634c5c2bd
#
_entry.id   af3f7566ef6fe918d26a295634c5c2bd
#
_cell.length_a   1.000
_cell.length_b   1.000
_cell.length_c   1.000
_cell.angle_alpha   90.00
_cell.angle_beta   90.00
_cell.angle_gamma   90.00
#
_symmetry.space_group_name_H-M   'P 1'
#
loop_
_entity.id
_entity.type
_entity.pdbx_description
1 polymer ?
#
loop_
_entity_poly.entity_id
_entity_poly.type
_entity_poly.pdbx_seq_one_letter_code
_entity_poly.pdbx_strand_id
1 'polypeptide(L)'
;MDLRAAKAQLRAEMKALRAELSPAAHEQQAAQAASVLLSLPQWSVARVVCLYASFKHELGTHRLLQTALGEGKVLILPRARPDGTLSLHEVSDLSSLTSSHLGILEPTPDAPRRDVTEVDLFLVPGLAFAADGHRLGYGAGFYDRLLSQAKSTAFTVGYGFEFQIAPEVPVESHDHCLHAIVTPAGVMPKVSR
;
A
#
# COMPACT_ATOMS: atom_id res chain seq x y z
N MET A 1 12.10 21.11 -15.05
CA MET A 1 12.86 20.04 -14.37
C MET A 1 12.48 18.75 -15.07
N ASP A 2 13.44 17.87 -15.33
CA ASP A 2 13.15 16.56 -15.91
C ASP A 2 12.28 15.74 -14.93
N LEU A 3 11.18 15.15 -15.42
CA LEU A 3 10.23 14.36 -14.62
C LEU A 3 10.92 13.25 -13.83
N ARG A 4 11.91 12.59 -14.44
CA ARG A 4 12.70 11.53 -13.81
C ARG A 4 13.53 12.07 -12.63
N ALA A 5 14.14 13.25 -12.79
CA ALA A 5 14.91 13.89 -11.74
C ALA A 5 14.00 14.32 -10.58
N ALA A 6 12.82 14.90 -10.88
CA ALA A 6 11.83 15.27 -9.88
C ALA A 6 11.33 14.05 -9.07
N LYS A 7 11.00 12.93 -9.76
CA LYS A 7 10.63 11.66 -9.11
C LYS A 7 11.76 11.12 -8.22
N ALA A 8 13.01 11.23 -8.67
CA ALA A 8 14.16 10.74 -7.90
C ALA A 8 14.41 11.58 -6.63
N GLN A 9 14.33 12.90 -6.75
CA GLN A 9 14.48 13.82 -5.63
C GLN A 9 13.41 13.60 -4.55
N LEU A 10 12.14 13.56 -4.95
CA LEU A 10 11.03 13.33 -4.01
C LEU A 10 11.14 11.96 -3.30
N ARG A 11 11.59 10.91 -4.02
CA ARG A 11 11.87 9.59 -3.39
C ARG A 11 12.96 9.68 -2.33
N ALA A 12 14.04 10.40 -2.59
CA ALA A 12 15.15 10.55 -1.64
C ALA A 12 14.70 11.29 -0.39
N GLU A 13 13.97 12.39 -0.56
CA GLU A 13 13.41 13.20 0.53
C GLU A 13 12.49 12.36 1.44
N MET A 14 11.51 11.67 0.87
CA MET A 14 10.56 10.86 1.65
C MET A 14 11.23 9.70 2.38
N LYS A 15 12.26 9.09 1.80
CA LYS A 15 13.05 8.05 2.47
C LYS A 15 13.84 8.60 3.65
N ALA A 16 14.41 9.80 3.53
CA ALA A 16 15.12 10.46 4.61
C ALA A 16 14.19 10.77 5.78
N LEU A 17 13.05 11.42 5.51
CA LEU A 17 12.04 11.73 6.53
C LEU A 17 11.53 10.47 7.27
N ARG A 18 11.30 9.39 6.55
CA ARG A 18 10.91 8.11 7.19
C ARG A 18 11.99 7.56 8.13
N ALA A 19 13.26 7.72 7.78
CA ALA A 19 14.38 7.20 8.57
C ALA A 19 14.62 8.00 9.86
N GLU A 20 14.12 9.24 9.95
CA GLU A 20 14.24 10.11 11.13
C GLU A 20 13.24 9.77 12.24
N LEU A 21 12.18 8.99 11.93
CA LEU A 21 11.18 8.62 12.94
C LEU A 21 11.77 7.66 13.96
N SER A 22 11.56 7.98 15.25
CA SER A 22 11.86 7.04 16.31
C SER A 22 10.95 5.80 16.25
N PRO A 23 11.39 4.63 16.74
CA PRO A 23 10.56 3.44 16.77
C PRO A 23 9.21 3.65 17.47
N ALA A 24 9.19 4.39 18.57
CA ALA A 24 7.97 4.69 19.31
C ALA A 24 6.99 5.57 18.52
N ALA A 25 7.49 6.61 17.83
CA ALA A 25 6.67 7.45 16.98
C ALA A 25 6.12 6.67 15.78
N HIS A 26 6.95 5.79 15.20
CA HIS A 26 6.54 4.92 14.10
C HIS A 26 5.39 3.99 14.52
N GLU A 27 5.52 3.32 15.66
CA GLU A 27 4.48 2.41 16.18
C GLU A 27 3.18 3.16 16.52
N GLN A 28 3.28 4.32 17.18
CA GLN A 28 2.12 5.15 17.49
C GLN A 28 1.39 5.59 16.22
N GLN A 29 2.09 6.10 15.23
CA GLN A 29 1.49 6.54 13.96
C GLN A 29 0.90 5.38 13.17
N ALA A 30 1.54 4.21 13.18
CA ALA A 30 0.99 3.00 12.57
C ALA A 30 -0.33 2.58 13.22
N ALA A 31 -0.42 2.63 14.56
CA ALA A 31 -1.64 2.31 15.28
C ALA A 31 -2.78 3.30 14.98
N GLN A 32 -2.46 4.61 14.90
CA GLN A 32 -3.44 5.65 14.53
C GLN A 32 -3.96 5.44 13.10
N ALA A 33 -3.08 5.32 12.13
CA ALA A 33 -3.47 5.11 10.73
C ALA A 33 -4.25 3.80 10.52
N ALA A 34 -3.87 2.72 11.22
CA ALA A 34 -4.64 1.49 11.21
C ALA A 34 -6.07 1.71 11.71
N SER A 35 -6.24 2.45 12.81
CA SER A 35 -7.57 2.77 13.35
C SER A 35 -8.42 3.58 12.36
N VAL A 36 -7.79 4.52 11.63
CA VAL A 36 -8.44 5.28 10.57
C VAL A 36 -8.91 4.37 9.44
N LEU A 37 -8.02 3.49 8.93
CA LEU A 37 -8.39 2.57 7.85
C LEU A 37 -9.53 1.62 8.25
N LEU A 38 -9.45 1.06 9.45
CA LEU A 38 -10.45 0.12 9.97
C LEU A 38 -11.83 0.77 10.19
N SER A 39 -11.89 2.09 10.33
CA SER A 39 -13.14 2.85 10.46
C SER A 39 -13.83 3.14 9.11
N LEU A 40 -13.17 2.87 7.99
CA LEU A 40 -13.75 3.12 6.68
C LEU A 40 -14.92 2.18 6.38
N PRO A 41 -16.05 2.68 5.86
CA PRO A 41 -17.13 1.82 5.38
C PRO A 41 -16.66 0.80 4.35
N GLN A 42 -15.70 1.17 3.48
CA GLN A 42 -15.11 0.29 2.48
C GLN A 42 -14.37 -0.89 3.10
N TRP A 43 -13.70 -0.69 4.26
CA TRP A 43 -13.09 -1.78 5.01
C TRP A 43 -14.16 -2.75 5.54
N SER A 44 -15.23 -2.23 6.12
CA SER A 44 -16.26 -3.06 6.76
C SER A 44 -17.00 -3.96 5.76
N VAL A 45 -17.22 -3.49 4.52
CA VAL A 45 -17.93 -4.26 3.49
C VAL A 45 -17.01 -5.16 2.66
N ALA A 46 -15.70 -4.87 2.60
CA ALA A 46 -14.73 -5.66 1.86
C ALA A 46 -14.60 -7.07 2.45
N ARG A 47 -14.76 -8.09 1.63
CA ARG A 47 -14.56 -9.50 2.00
C ARG A 47 -13.16 -9.98 1.62
N VAL A 48 -12.65 -9.52 0.50
CA VAL A 48 -11.34 -9.86 -0.04
C VAL A 48 -10.47 -8.62 -0.04
N VAL A 49 -9.42 -8.61 0.78
CA VAL A 49 -8.52 -7.46 0.94
C VAL A 49 -7.11 -7.82 0.50
N CYS A 50 -6.53 -7.00 -0.37
CA CYS A 50 -5.13 -7.09 -0.75
C CYS A 50 -4.33 -6.05 0.03
N LEU A 51 -3.54 -6.52 0.98
CA LEU A 51 -2.66 -5.69 1.80
C LEU A 51 -1.20 -5.96 1.41
N TYR A 52 -0.26 -5.31 2.10
CA TYR A 52 1.17 -5.62 1.97
C TYR A 52 1.81 -5.71 3.36
N ALA A 53 2.86 -6.49 3.50
CA ALA A 53 3.68 -6.50 4.70
C ALA A 53 4.66 -5.32 4.63
N SER A 54 4.49 -4.36 5.55
CA SER A 54 5.36 -3.18 5.62
C SER A 54 6.81 -3.56 5.81
N PHE A 55 7.70 -2.84 5.13
CA PHE A 55 9.12 -3.12 5.10
C PHE A 55 9.94 -1.89 5.51
N LYS A 56 10.99 -2.09 6.32
CA LYS A 56 11.86 -1.04 6.85
C LYS A 56 11.04 0.06 7.55
N HIS A 57 11.12 1.27 7.00
CA HIS A 57 10.50 2.48 7.53
C HIS A 57 9.13 2.79 6.90
N GLU A 58 8.46 1.81 6.29
CA GLU A 58 7.07 1.98 5.84
C GLU A 58 6.14 2.06 7.04
N LEU A 59 5.03 2.79 6.92
CA LEU A 59 4.00 2.81 7.95
C LEU A 59 3.51 1.38 8.21
N GLY A 60 3.53 0.96 9.48
CA GLY A 60 3.31 -0.43 9.87
C GLY A 60 1.94 -0.97 9.48
N THR A 61 1.91 -2.13 8.80
CA THR A 61 0.67 -2.79 8.37
C THR A 61 0.35 -4.07 9.15
N HIS A 62 1.24 -4.52 10.03
CA HIS A 62 1.09 -5.81 10.71
C HIS A 62 -0.24 -5.94 11.46
N ARG A 63 -0.67 -4.88 12.16
CA ARG A 63 -1.98 -4.83 12.82
C ARG A 63 -3.14 -5.03 11.85
N LEU A 64 -3.06 -4.45 10.66
CA LEU A 64 -4.08 -4.60 9.61
C LEU A 64 -4.17 -6.03 9.11
N LEU A 65 -3.01 -6.70 8.92
CA LEU A 65 -2.95 -8.09 8.52
C LEU A 65 -3.63 -8.99 9.57
N GLN A 66 -3.30 -8.80 10.84
CA GLN A 66 -3.91 -9.53 11.96
C GLN A 66 -5.42 -9.28 12.04
N THR A 67 -5.83 -8.02 11.91
CA THR A 67 -7.26 -7.65 11.97
C THR A 67 -8.04 -8.28 10.81
N ALA A 68 -7.50 -8.25 9.58
CA ALA A 68 -8.15 -8.87 8.43
C ALA A 68 -8.43 -10.37 8.67
N LEU A 69 -7.43 -11.10 9.18
CA LEU A 69 -7.60 -12.52 9.52
C LEU A 69 -8.58 -12.72 10.69
N GLY A 70 -8.49 -11.90 11.74
CA GLY A 70 -9.39 -11.97 12.90
C GLY A 70 -10.84 -11.67 12.57
N GLU A 71 -11.11 -10.84 11.56
CA GLU A 71 -12.45 -10.54 11.05
C GLU A 71 -12.94 -11.58 10.01
N GLY A 72 -12.16 -12.60 9.71
CA GLY A 72 -12.51 -13.62 8.73
C GLY A 72 -12.51 -13.15 7.28
N LYS A 73 -11.80 -12.05 6.97
CA LYS A 73 -11.61 -11.62 5.58
C LYS A 73 -10.63 -12.54 4.86
N VAL A 74 -10.79 -12.67 3.56
CA VAL A 74 -9.77 -13.30 2.70
C VAL A 74 -8.63 -12.30 2.56
N LEU A 75 -7.52 -12.57 3.26
CA LEU A 75 -6.32 -11.77 3.19
C LEU A 75 -5.45 -12.22 2.01
N ILE A 76 -5.14 -11.29 1.12
CA ILE A 76 -4.24 -11.48 -0.01
C ILE A 76 -3.00 -10.61 0.20
N LEU A 77 -1.82 -11.19 -0.03
CA LEU A 77 -0.57 -10.43 -0.10
C LEU A 77 0.08 -10.59 -1.48
N PRO A 78 0.70 -9.53 -2.00
CA PRO A 78 1.46 -9.60 -3.24
C PRO A 78 2.81 -10.25 -3.02
N ARG A 79 3.27 -11.00 -4.03
CA ARG A 79 4.61 -11.54 -4.16
C ARG A 79 5.26 -11.01 -5.43
N ALA A 80 6.47 -10.45 -5.32
CA ALA A 80 7.20 -9.98 -6.48
C ALA A 80 7.71 -11.15 -7.33
N ARG A 81 7.55 -11.03 -8.66
CA ARG A 81 8.02 -12.01 -9.64
C ARG A 81 9.24 -11.49 -10.40
N PRO A 82 10.09 -12.39 -10.92
CA PRO A 82 11.27 -11.98 -11.70
C PRO A 82 10.93 -11.20 -12.97
N ASP A 83 9.73 -11.40 -13.54
CA ASP A 83 9.23 -10.70 -14.72
C ASP A 83 8.79 -9.24 -14.44
N GLY A 84 8.95 -8.76 -13.21
CA GLY A 84 8.57 -7.40 -12.81
C GLY A 84 7.06 -7.25 -12.55
N THR A 85 6.32 -8.33 -12.37
CA THR A 85 4.91 -8.32 -12.00
C THR A 85 4.70 -8.75 -10.54
N LEU A 86 3.48 -8.58 -10.03
CA LEU A 86 3.05 -9.13 -8.75
C LEU A 86 2.11 -10.30 -8.98
N SER A 87 2.35 -11.41 -8.28
CA SER A 87 1.33 -12.45 -8.10
C SER A 87 0.65 -12.26 -6.76
N LEU A 88 -0.64 -12.52 -6.71
CA LEU A 88 -1.45 -12.40 -5.51
C LEU A 88 -1.68 -13.77 -4.89
N HIS A 89 -1.50 -13.87 -3.58
CA HIS A 89 -1.62 -15.12 -2.86
C HIS A 89 -2.42 -14.94 -1.57
N GLU A 90 -3.31 -15.90 -1.30
CA GLU A 90 -4.05 -15.94 -0.05
C GLU A 90 -3.15 -16.35 1.10
N VAL A 91 -3.34 -15.68 2.23
CA VAL A 91 -2.61 -15.91 3.48
C VAL A 91 -3.62 -16.14 4.60
N SER A 92 -3.64 -17.34 5.16
CA SER A 92 -4.48 -17.71 6.31
C SER A 92 -3.73 -17.68 7.64
N ASP A 93 -2.40 -17.66 7.59
CA ASP A 93 -1.53 -17.61 8.75
C ASP A 93 -0.30 -16.76 8.44
N LEU A 94 -0.07 -15.71 9.24
CA LEU A 94 1.08 -14.82 9.08
C LEU A 94 2.42 -15.50 9.36
N SER A 95 2.44 -16.58 10.11
CA SER A 95 3.65 -17.37 10.37
C SER A 95 4.17 -18.10 9.12
N SER A 96 3.32 -18.27 8.10
CA SER A 96 3.69 -18.87 6.81
C SER A 96 4.47 -17.95 5.89
N LEU A 97 4.53 -16.64 6.21
CA LEU A 97 5.25 -15.67 5.40
C LEU A 97 6.76 -15.90 5.47
N THR A 98 7.43 -15.72 4.35
CA THR A 98 8.88 -15.89 4.22
C THR A 98 9.53 -14.58 3.81
N SER A 99 10.76 -14.38 4.26
CA SER A 99 11.52 -13.19 3.86
C SER A 99 12.05 -13.36 2.43
N SER A 100 11.74 -12.39 1.56
CA SER A 100 12.32 -12.29 0.23
C SER A 100 13.81 -11.92 0.30
N HIS A 101 14.50 -11.95 -0.83
CA HIS A 101 15.91 -11.51 -0.92
C HIS A 101 16.11 -10.02 -0.55
N LEU A 102 15.04 -9.21 -0.57
CA LEU A 102 15.06 -7.82 -0.11
C LEU A 102 14.70 -7.68 1.37
N GLY A 103 14.35 -8.77 2.06
CA GLY A 103 13.89 -8.75 3.46
C GLY A 103 12.42 -8.42 3.64
N ILE A 104 11.63 -8.36 2.56
CA ILE A 104 10.18 -8.14 2.61
C ILE A 104 9.51 -9.48 2.94
N LEU A 105 8.59 -9.48 3.91
CA LEU A 105 7.75 -10.64 4.19
C LEU A 105 6.73 -10.81 3.06
N GLU A 106 6.73 -11.98 2.45
CA GLU A 106 5.82 -12.31 1.34
C GLU A 106 5.34 -13.75 1.42
N PRO A 107 4.20 -14.09 0.78
CA PRO A 107 3.73 -15.47 0.70
C PRO A 107 4.76 -16.38 0.04
N THR A 108 4.75 -17.67 0.38
CA THR A 108 5.55 -18.67 -0.34
C THR A 108 5.06 -18.84 -1.78
N PRO A 109 5.90 -19.32 -2.72
CA PRO A 109 5.47 -19.57 -4.10
C PRO A 109 4.29 -20.53 -4.22
N ASP A 110 4.15 -21.44 -3.26
CA ASP A 110 3.12 -22.50 -3.24
C ASP A 110 1.82 -22.05 -2.53
N ALA A 111 1.80 -20.83 -1.93
CA ALA A 111 0.58 -20.30 -1.33
C ALA A 111 -0.52 -20.15 -2.40
N PRO A 112 -1.80 -20.38 -2.03
CA PRO A 112 -2.91 -20.35 -2.98
C PRO A 112 -2.97 -19.03 -3.75
N ARG A 113 -2.96 -19.12 -5.08
CA ARG A 113 -3.07 -17.94 -5.94
C ARG A 113 -4.50 -17.43 -5.99
N ARG A 114 -4.62 -16.09 -6.08
CA ARG A 114 -5.89 -15.38 -6.24
C ARG A 114 -5.83 -14.46 -7.45
N ASP A 115 -6.98 -14.26 -8.07
CA ASP A 115 -7.11 -13.34 -9.18
C ASP A 115 -7.27 -11.89 -8.67
N VAL A 116 -6.69 -10.94 -9.38
CA VAL A 116 -6.78 -9.51 -9.04
C VAL A 116 -8.22 -9.00 -9.05
N THR A 117 -9.08 -9.58 -9.88
CA THR A 117 -10.50 -9.22 -10.00
C THR A 117 -11.35 -9.67 -8.82
N GLU A 118 -10.83 -10.56 -7.96
CA GLU A 118 -11.52 -10.97 -6.72
C GLU A 118 -11.44 -9.92 -5.61
N VAL A 119 -10.44 -9.03 -5.67
CA VAL A 119 -10.13 -8.09 -4.58
C VAL A 119 -11.14 -6.95 -4.49
N ASP A 120 -11.66 -6.71 -3.28
CA ASP A 120 -12.59 -5.63 -2.99
C ASP A 120 -11.87 -4.34 -2.56
N LEU A 121 -10.76 -4.48 -1.81
CA LEU A 121 -9.98 -3.36 -1.30
C LEU A 121 -8.47 -3.64 -1.44
N PHE A 122 -7.77 -2.69 -2.05
CA PHE A 122 -6.31 -2.68 -2.12
C PHE A 122 -5.72 -1.63 -1.20
N LEU A 123 -4.84 -2.05 -0.28
CA LEU A 123 -3.94 -1.16 0.43
C LEU A 123 -2.67 -0.98 -0.41
N VAL A 124 -2.38 0.25 -0.79
CA VAL A 124 -1.34 0.56 -1.78
C VAL A 124 -0.20 1.32 -1.13
N PRO A 125 1.04 0.78 -1.14
CA PRO A 125 2.21 1.48 -0.63
C PRO A 125 2.63 2.62 -1.56
N GLY A 126 3.28 3.63 -0.96
CA GLY A 126 3.87 4.74 -1.71
C GLY A 126 4.97 5.43 -0.92
N LEU A 127 5.82 6.18 -1.61
CA LEU A 127 6.79 7.08 -1.00
C LEU A 127 6.20 8.48 -0.79
N ALA A 128 5.38 8.95 -1.73
CA ALA A 128 4.61 10.18 -1.60
C ALA A 128 3.21 10.00 -2.19
N PHE A 129 2.29 10.83 -1.73
CA PHE A 129 0.90 10.86 -2.18
C PHE A 129 0.46 12.30 -2.38
N ALA A 130 -0.48 12.54 -3.29
CA ALA A 130 -1.11 13.84 -3.51
C ALA A 130 -2.62 13.76 -3.33
N ALA A 131 -3.24 14.87 -2.96
CA ALA A 131 -4.68 14.96 -2.67
C ALA A 131 -5.57 14.55 -3.86
N ASP A 132 -5.05 14.57 -5.08
CA ASP A 132 -5.76 14.12 -6.28
C ASP A 132 -5.71 12.58 -6.48
N GLY A 133 -5.12 11.85 -5.52
CA GLY A 133 -5.03 10.41 -5.53
C GLY A 133 -3.80 9.84 -6.23
N HIS A 134 -2.93 10.69 -6.79
CA HIS A 134 -1.67 10.23 -7.37
C HIS A 134 -0.67 9.82 -6.29
N ARG A 135 0.17 8.84 -6.63
CA ARG A 135 1.22 8.37 -5.72
C ARG A 135 2.56 8.22 -6.43
N LEU A 136 3.62 8.39 -5.68
CA LEU A 136 4.98 8.04 -6.09
C LEU A 136 5.38 6.71 -5.44
N GLY A 137 5.50 5.67 -6.25
CA GLY A 137 6.03 4.38 -5.81
C GLY A 137 7.57 4.32 -5.85
N TYR A 138 8.11 3.13 -5.58
CA TYR A 138 9.56 2.88 -5.59
C TYR A 138 10.22 2.91 -6.98
N GLY A 139 9.42 2.91 -8.06
CA GLY A 139 9.88 3.08 -9.44
C GLY A 139 9.83 1.84 -10.33
N ALA A 140 9.39 0.70 -9.80
CA ALA A 140 9.24 -0.53 -10.59
C ALA A 140 7.87 -0.68 -11.29
N GLY A 141 6.89 0.20 -11.00
CA GLY A 141 5.55 0.19 -11.60
C GLY A 141 4.70 -1.05 -11.26
N PHE A 142 5.05 -1.79 -10.22
CA PHE A 142 4.35 -3.02 -9.84
C PHE A 142 2.86 -2.81 -9.60
N TYR A 143 2.53 -1.81 -8.78
CA TYR A 143 1.14 -1.54 -8.42
C TYR A 143 0.34 -0.91 -9.55
N ASP A 144 0.95 -0.11 -10.43
CA ASP A 144 0.24 0.46 -11.58
C ASP A 144 -0.21 -0.65 -12.54
N ARG A 145 0.68 -1.61 -12.82
CA ARG A 145 0.32 -2.79 -13.61
C ARG A 145 -0.68 -3.71 -12.93
N LEU A 146 -0.61 -3.85 -11.59
CA LEU A 146 -1.57 -4.66 -10.84
C LEU A 146 -2.96 -4.01 -10.86
N LEU A 147 -3.04 -2.73 -10.50
CA LEU A 147 -4.31 -2.01 -10.35
C LEU A 147 -5.02 -1.78 -11.68
N SER A 148 -4.29 -1.72 -12.81
CA SER A 148 -4.90 -1.65 -14.14
C SER A 148 -5.74 -2.88 -14.52
N GLN A 149 -5.55 -3.99 -13.80
CA GLN A 149 -6.29 -5.25 -14.00
C GLN A 149 -7.37 -5.47 -12.93
N ALA A 150 -7.45 -4.62 -11.92
CA ALA A 150 -8.44 -4.74 -10.86
C ALA A 150 -9.86 -4.46 -11.38
N LYS A 151 -10.86 -5.07 -10.74
CA LYS A 151 -12.27 -4.74 -11.07
C LYS A 151 -12.56 -3.27 -10.78
N SER A 152 -13.41 -2.65 -11.59
CA SER A 152 -13.75 -1.23 -11.47
C SER A 152 -14.40 -0.83 -10.14
N THR A 153 -14.96 -1.81 -9.42
CA THR A 153 -15.59 -1.63 -8.11
C THR A 153 -14.60 -1.80 -6.94
N ALA A 154 -13.35 -2.19 -7.21
CA ALA A 154 -12.34 -2.32 -6.18
C ALA A 154 -11.96 -0.94 -5.61
N PHE A 155 -11.91 -0.83 -4.29
CA PHE A 155 -11.49 0.39 -3.62
C PHE A 155 -9.98 0.38 -3.42
N THR A 156 -9.30 1.41 -3.90
CA THR A 156 -7.84 1.55 -3.77
C THR A 156 -7.50 2.66 -2.78
N VAL A 157 -6.73 2.34 -1.74
CA VAL A 157 -6.37 3.28 -0.69
C VAL A 157 -4.86 3.32 -0.48
N GLY A 158 -4.28 4.51 -0.58
CA GLY A 158 -2.89 4.78 -0.21
C GLY A 158 -2.75 4.76 1.32
N TYR A 159 -1.59 4.33 1.81
CA TYR A 159 -1.34 4.25 3.24
C TYR A 159 0.06 4.77 3.55
N GLY A 160 0.14 5.86 4.30
CA GLY A 160 1.39 6.54 4.57
C GLY A 160 1.34 7.51 5.74
N PHE A 161 2.50 8.04 6.10
CA PHE A 161 2.63 9.09 7.09
C PHE A 161 2.10 10.42 6.55
N GLU A 162 1.73 11.33 7.46
CA GLU A 162 1.21 12.64 7.07
C GLU A 162 2.22 13.46 6.24
N PHE A 163 3.51 13.41 6.59
CA PHE A 163 4.56 14.10 5.84
C PHE A 163 4.79 13.54 4.42
N GLN A 164 4.23 12.39 4.09
CA GLN A 164 4.26 11.85 2.73
C GLN A 164 3.20 12.47 1.80
N ILE A 165 2.32 13.32 2.34
CA ILE A 165 1.39 14.10 1.53
C ILE A 165 2.14 15.27 0.91
N ALA A 166 2.40 15.17 -0.39
CA ALA A 166 3.03 16.21 -1.17
C ALA A 166 1.97 17.09 -1.85
N PRO A 167 2.23 18.40 -2.06
CA PRO A 167 1.33 19.27 -2.82
C PRO A 167 1.05 18.74 -4.24
N GLU A 168 2.07 18.12 -4.84
CA GLU A 168 2.01 17.51 -6.16
C GLU A 168 2.95 16.31 -6.23
N VAL A 169 2.52 15.26 -6.93
CA VAL A 169 3.34 14.10 -7.28
C VAL A 169 3.56 14.11 -8.79
N PRO A 170 4.82 14.01 -9.26
CA PRO A 170 5.09 13.94 -10.70
C PRO A 170 4.51 12.64 -11.28
N VAL A 171 3.60 12.76 -12.28
CA VAL A 171 2.83 11.65 -12.84
C VAL A 171 3.15 11.36 -14.30
N GLU A 172 2.87 10.13 -14.71
CA GLU A 172 2.85 9.66 -16.10
C GLU A 172 1.44 9.16 -16.43
N SER A 173 1.11 9.07 -17.70
CA SER A 173 -0.25 8.74 -18.16
C SER A 173 -0.74 7.35 -17.75
N HIS A 174 0.15 6.47 -17.35
CA HIS A 174 -0.15 5.10 -16.91
C HIS A 174 -0.21 4.94 -15.38
N ASP A 175 0.09 6.01 -14.63
CA ASP A 175 0.05 5.96 -13.17
C ASP A 175 -1.40 5.85 -12.69
N HIS A 176 -1.69 4.86 -11.85
CA HIS A 176 -3.03 4.63 -11.31
C HIS A 176 -3.37 5.60 -10.19
N CYS A 177 -4.55 6.19 -10.29
CA CYS A 177 -5.07 7.15 -9.31
C CYS A 177 -5.85 6.43 -8.21
N LEU A 178 -5.52 6.69 -6.95
CA LEU A 178 -6.16 6.08 -5.79
C LEU A 178 -7.48 6.77 -5.43
N HIS A 179 -8.40 6.02 -4.80
CA HIS A 179 -9.70 6.56 -4.36
C HIS A 179 -9.59 7.38 -3.07
N ALA A 180 -8.65 7.02 -2.20
CA ALA A 180 -8.39 7.73 -0.95
C ALA A 180 -6.94 7.51 -0.48
N ILE A 181 -6.50 8.32 0.46
CA ILE A 181 -5.23 8.16 1.17
C ILE A 181 -5.55 8.19 2.66
N VAL A 182 -5.02 7.21 3.40
CA VAL A 182 -5.11 7.13 4.85
C VAL A 182 -3.77 7.48 5.47
N THR A 183 -3.82 8.41 6.42
CA THR A 183 -2.69 8.82 7.27
C THR A 183 -3.07 8.72 8.75
N PRO A 184 -2.12 8.87 9.68
CA PRO A 184 -2.43 8.99 11.10
C PRO A 184 -3.43 10.12 11.45
N ALA A 185 -3.45 11.21 10.66
CA ALA A 185 -4.34 12.35 10.86
C ALA A 185 -5.77 12.13 10.33
N GLY A 186 -5.99 11.13 9.47
CA GLY A 186 -7.31 10.85 8.92
C GLY A 186 -7.30 10.37 7.48
N VAL A 187 -8.47 10.46 6.85
CA VAL A 187 -8.70 10.06 5.46
C VAL A 187 -8.70 11.30 4.58
N MET A 188 -7.94 11.27 3.51
CA MET A 188 -8.03 12.21 2.40
C MET A 188 -8.73 11.50 1.24
N PRO A 189 -10.01 11.81 0.97
CA PRO A 189 -10.67 11.32 -0.22
C PRO A 189 -10.05 11.99 -1.45
N LYS A 190 -10.08 11.28 -2.58
CA LYS A 190 -9.65 11.84 -3.85
C LYS A 190 -10.44 13.12 -4.17
N VAL A 191 -9.74 14.21 -4.35
CA VAL A 191 -10.33 15.48 -4.82
C VAL A 191 -10.34 15.45 -6.35
N SER A 192 -11.55 15.45 -6.94
CA SER A 192 -11.70 15.65 -8.39
C SER A 192 -11.25 17.06 -8.74
N ARG A 193 -10.28 17.19 -9.63
CA ARG A 193 -9.89 18.47 -10.24
C ARG A 193 -10.86 18.83 -11.36
#